data_22cabe0b6a1b1b64825475e8eebc209c
#
_entry.id   22cabe0b6a1b1b64825475e8eebc209c
#
_cell.length_a   1.000
_cell.length_b   1.000
_cell.length_c   1.000
_cell.angle_alpha   90.00
_cell.angle_beta   90.00
_cell.angle_gamma   90.00
#
_symmetry.space_group_name_H-M   'P 1'
#
loop_
_entity.id
_entity.type
_entity.pdbx_description
1 polymer ?
#
loop_
_entity_poly.entity_id
_entity_poly.type
_entity_poly.pdbx_seq_one_letter_code
_entity_poly.pdbx_strand_id
1 'polypeptide(L)'
;MTIKKRALAIDETLALDINGSRQQVRVCATAPGLPPLIVVQQGPGIPLLHEVAKFQRRLDLERDFLVVYWDQRGCGNASAAEALRVSLAQQVADLQAVIAWTADRTQQRVLLFGISLGAAIALLAAAGESTRVRAVIANSPDLQTRAADAAVDAFLRERVRSAGTPRLARALAKLGSPPYLDARSFQRRAVLLTDFDSIERGKTFNALLRELLVGMLKTYGIVGSVRALRNMSAVQSRMLTDVAALDLLSHPPALSVPVHFVFGEQDALTAAFMSGELPGVIGGPGTTAVRVPEAGHLVHFDRPDVVQAIAETA
;
A
#
# COMPACT_ATOMS: atom_id res chain seq x y z
N MET A 1 14.55 15.22 -14.48
CA MET A 1 15.58 15.74 -13.55
C MET A 1 16.08 14.57 -12.71
N THR A 2 17.35 14.17 -12.81
CA THR A 2 17.89 13.04 -12.04
C THR A 2 18.17 13.54 -10.63
N ILE A 3 17.36 13.11 -9.65
CA ILE A 3 17.61 13.44 -8.24
C ILE A 3 18.94 12.77 -7.87
N LYS A 4 19.96 13.56 -7.51
CA LYS A 4 21.22 13.03 -6.98
C LYS A 4 20.91 12.28 -5.69
N LYS A 5 21.35 11.00 -5.61
CA LYS A 5 21.19 10.20 -4.39
C LYS A 5 21.86 10.96 -3.23
N ARG A 6 21.05 11.41 -2.25
CA ARG A 6 21.56 12.07 -1.04
C ARG A 6 22.21 11.03 -0.14
N ALA A 7 23.23 11.45 0.60
CA ALA A 7 23.81 10.61 1.64
C ALA A 7 22.79 10.49 2.78
N LEU A 8 22.51 9.29 3.23
CA LEU A 8 21.71 9.04 4.41
C LEU A 8 22.60 9.08 5.64
N ALA A 9 22.16 9.79 6.68
CA ALA A 9 22.80 9.76 8.00
C ALA A 9 22.38 8.53 8.80
N ILE A 10 21.15 8.03 8.52
CA ILE A 10 20.61 6.79 9.09
C ILE A 10 20.18 5.90 7.92
N ASP A 11 20.74 4.69 7.85
CA ASP A 11 20.34 3.63 6.89
C ASP A 11 20.62 2.28 7.56
N GLU A 12 19.65 1.78 8.30
CA GLU A 12 19.77 0.54 9.07
C GLU A 12 18.63 -0.41 8.78
N THR A 13 18.96 -1.69 8.68
CA THR A 13 17.96 -2.76 8.55
C THR A 13 17.96 -3.57 9.83
N LEU A 14 16.80 -3.66 10.47
CA LEU A 14 16.59 -4.30 11.76
C LEU A 14 15.62 -5.46 11.61
N ALA A 15 15.77 -6.47 12.45
CA ALA A 15 14.78 -7.54 12.60
C ALA A 15 14.15 -7.39 13.98
N LEU A 16 12.88 -6.99 14.00
CA LEU A 16 12.11 -6.77 15.21
C LEU A 16 11.26 -8.00 15.54
N ASP A 17 11.11 -8.29 16.82
CA ASP A 17 10.08 -9.22 17.29
C ASP A 17 8.77 -8.43 17.45
N ILE A 18 7.83 -8.68 16.54
CA ILE A 18 6.54 -8.01 16.50
C ILE A 18 5.47 -9.06 16.72
N ASN A 19 4.85 -9.06 17.92
CA ASN A 19 3.80 -10.00 18.31
C ASN A 19 4.20 -11.47 18.05
N GLY A 20 5.43 -11.86 18.46
CA GLY A 20 5.97 -13.21 18.31
C GLY A 20 6.34 -13.58 16.86
N SER A 21 6.50 -12.62 15.98
CA SER A 21 7.00 -12.81 14.61
C SER A 21 8.21 -11.91 14.36
N ARG A 22 9.26 -12.49 13.77
CA ARG A 22 10.46 -11.74 13.40
C ARG A 22 10.27 -11.06 12.05
N GLN A 23 10.02 -9.75 12.08
CA GLN A 23 9.74 -8.94 10.89
C GLN A 23 10.89 -7.97 10.62
N GLN A 24 11.11 -7.64 9.34
CA GLN A 24 12.18 -6.74 8.94
C GLN A 24 11.67 -5.32 8.75
N VAL A 25 12.41 -4.37 9.30
CA VAL A 25 12.23 -2.94 9.04
C VAL A 25 13.53 -2.34 8.53
N ARG A 26 13.42 -1.34 7.65
CA ARG A 26 14.55 -0.49 7.25
C ARG A 26 14.24 0.94 7.62
N VAL A 27 15.14 1.58 8.36
CA VAL A 27 15.02 2.95 8.83
C VAL A 27 16.01 3.82 8.07
N CYS A 28 15.50 4.87 7.42
CA CYS A 28 16.30 5.75 6.58
C CYS A 28 15.99 7.21 6.89
N ALA A 29 17.05 8.05 7.02
CA ALA A 29 16.92 9.51 7.17
C ALA A 29 18.20 10.22 6.71
N THR A 30 18.06 11.45 6.20
CA THR A 30 19.22 12.30 5.85
C THR A 30 19.84 13.02 7.06
N ALA A 31 19.10 13.13 8.16
CA ALA A 31 19.57 13.73 9.42
C ALA A 31 18.92 13.04 10.62
N PRO A 32 19.54 13.06 11.80
CA PRO A 32 18.89 12.63 13.03
C PRO A 32 17.81 13.65 13.47
N GLY A 33 16.82 13.17 14.24
CA GLY A 33 15.77 14.01 14.82
C GLY A 33 14.63 14.39 13.89
N LEU A 34 14.63 13.93 12.63
CA LEU A 34 13.52 14.13 11.71
C LEU A 34 12.25 13.41 12.22
N PRO A 35 11.05 13.97 11.96
CA PRO A 35 9.79 13.36 12.36
C PRO A 35 9.59 11.99 11.71
N PRO A 36 9.05 11.00 12.45
CA PRO A 36 8.90 9.64 11.92
C PRO A 36 7.71 9.50 10.98
N LEU A 37 7.95 8.75 9.89
CA LEU A 37 6.95 8.33 8.92
C LEU A 37 7.06 6.82 8.70
N ILE A 38 5.96 6.09 8.88
CA ILE A 38 5.89 4.65 8.55
C ILE A 38 5.18 4.47 7.21
N VAL A 39 5.85 3.79 6.27
CA VAL A 39 5.22 3.35 5.02
C VAL A 39 4.56 2.00 5.24
N VAL A 40 3.24 1.94 5.03
CA VAL A 40 2.45 0.72 5.15
C VAL A 40 2.14 0.21 3.76
N GLN A 41 2.73 -0.92 3.42
CA GLN A 41 2.78 -1.48 2.06
C GLN A 41 1.40 -1.79 1.49
N GLN A 42 1.32 -1.71 0.18
CA GLN A 42 0.20 -2.26 -0.60
C GLN A 42 0.14 -3.78 -0.46
N GLY A 43 -1.01 -4.37 -0.65
CA GLY A 43 -1.07 -5.82 -0.48
C GLY A 43 -2.31 -6.44 -1.07
N PRO A 44 -2.59 -7.68 -0.60
CA PRO A 44 -1.87 -8.45 0.43
C PRO A 44 -0.58 -9.11 -0.07
N GLY A 45 0.39 -9.28 0.83
CA GLY A 45 1.55 -10.14 0.64
C GLY A 45 2.72 -9.58 -0.17
N ILE A 46 2.62 -8.36 -0.70
CA ILE A 46 3.70 -7.72 -1.44
C ILE A 46 4.71 -7.16 -0.43
N PRO A 47 6.00 -7.56 -0.43
CA PRO A 47 6.98 -6.99 0.48
C PRO A 47 7.30 -5.54 0.12
N LEU A 48 7.72 -4.72 1.08
CA LEU A 48 8.04 -3.30 0.85
C LEU A 48 9.53 -3.04 0.64
N LEU A 49 10.39 -3.76 1.35
CA LEU A 49 11.83 -3.44 1.35
C LEU A 49 12.48 -3.52 -0.03
N HIS A 50 11.92 -4.29 -0.95
CA HIS A 50 12.40 -4.36 -2.32
C HIS A 50 12.17 -3.07 -3.12
N GLU A 51 11.20 -2.24 -2.71
CA GLU A 51 10.85 -0.98 -3.37
C GLU A 51 11.52 0.26 -2.76
N VAL A 52 12.22 0.15 -1.62
CA VAL A 52 12.82 1.30 -0.93
C VAL A 52 13.63 2.20 -1.88
N ALA A 53 14.44 1.60 -2.77
CA ALA A 53 15.20 2.38 -3.74
C ALA A 53 14.31 3.13 -4.76
N LYS A 54 13.08 2.67 -5.04
CA LYS A 54 12.11 3.37 -5.89
C LYS A 54 11.48 4.52 -5.12
N PHE A 55 11.07 4.30 -3.86
CA PHE A 55 10.59 5.35 -2.95
C PHE A 55 11.61 6.49 -2.83
N GLN A 56 12.85 6.18 -2.51
CA GLN A 56 13.94 7.16 -2.39
C GLN A 56 14.14 7.99 -3.65
N ARG A 57 14.08 7.36 -4.82
CA ARG A 57 14.25 8.09 -6.10
C ARG A 57 13.06 8.92 -6.51
N ARG A 58 11.84 8.54 -6.12
CA ARG A 58 10.60 9.17 -6.60
C ARG A 58 10.04 10.16 -5.58
N LEU A 59 10.10 9.83 -4.29
CA LEU A 59 9.49 10.62 -3.23
C LEU A 59 10.51 11.34 -2.35
N ASP A 60 11.76 10.89 -2.25
CA ASP A 60 12.83 11.51 -1.42
C ASP A 60 12.35 11.89 0.02
N LEU A 61 11.47 11.03 0.61
CA LEU A 61 10.85 11.29 1.92
C LEU A 61 11.87 11.40 3.04
N GLU A 62 13.01 10.75 2.89
CA GLU A 62 14.12 10.76 3.85
C GLU A 62 14.76 12.13 4.05
N ARG A 63 14.45 13.08 3.16
CA ARG A 63 14.86 14.48 3.31
C ARG A 63 14.21 15.12 4.54
N ASP A 64 12.95 14.84 4.76
CA ASP A 64 12.10 15.54 5.72
C ASP A 64 11.61 14.62 6.85
N PHE A 65 11.80 13.31 6.69
CA PHE A 65 11.31 12.30 7.64
C PHE A 65 12.38 11.26 7.98
N LEU A 66 12.27 10.70 9.19
CA LEU A 66 12.82 9.39 9.50
C LEU A 66 11.83 8.36 8.98
N VAL A 67 12.14 7.74 7.82
CA VAL A 67 11.24 6.82 7.14
C VAL A 67 11.48 5.40 7.62
N VAL A 68 10.40 4.75 8.07
CA VAL A 68 10.37 3.33 8.45
C VAL A 68 9.66 2.55 7.35
N TYR A 69 10.41 1.76 6.62
CA TYR A 69 9.93 0.78 5.65
C TYR A 69 9.80 -0.57 6.33
N TRP A 70 8.66 -1.22 6.23
CA TRP A 70 8.37 -2.42 6.99
C TRP A 70 7.83 -3.54 6.10
N ASP A 71 8.53 -4.68 6.06
CA ASP A 71 7.99 -5.92 5.50
C ASP A 71 7.04 -6.55 6.51
N GLN A 72 5.75 -6.54 6.18
CA GLN A 72 4.69 -7.09 7.03
C GLN A 72 4.87 -8.60 7.27
N ARG A 73 4.19 -9.12 8.31
CA ARG A 73 4.14 -10.55 8.62
C ARG A 73 3.88 -11.40 7.38
N GLY A 74 4.66 -12.44 7.21
CA GLY A 74 4.56 -13.33 6.06
C GLY A 74 5.14 -12.80 4.75
N CYS A 75 5.70 -11.57 4.73
CA CYS A 75 6.30 -10.96 3.55
C CYS A 75 7.83 -11.07 3.54
N GLY A 76 8.44 -10.80 2.40
CA GLY A 76 9.90 -10.77 2.25
C GLY A 76 10.56 -12.07 2.68
N ASN A 77 11.49 -11.97 3.64
CA ASN A 77 12.24 -13.11 4.18
C ASN A 77 11.52 -13.88 5.31
N ALA A 78 10.25 -13.61 5.58
CA ALA A 78 9.48 -14.34 6.57
C ALA A 78 9.47 -15.86 6.32
N SER A 79 9.21 -16.66 7.38
CA SER A 79 9.05 -18.09 7.22
C SER A 79 7.73 -18.44 6.52
N ALA A 80 7.68 -19.61 5.86
CA ALA A 80 6.44 -20.09 5.25
C ALA A 80 5.31 -20.31 6.28
N ALA A 81 5.66 -20.69 7.52
CA ALA A 81 4.69 -20.86 8.60
C ALA A 81 4.01 -19.53 8.98
N GLU A 82 4.74 -18.43 8.96
CA GLU A 82 4.20 -17.09 9.21
C GLU A 82 3.25 -16.65 8.09
N ALA A 83 3.59 -16.91 6.82
CA ALA A 83 2.73 -16.60 5.67
C ALA A 83 1.37 -17.33 5.73
N LEU A 84 1.30 -18.50 6.36
CA LEU A 84 0.07 -19.26 6.53
C LEU A 84 -0.78 -18.80 7.74
N ARG A 85 -0.25 -17.98 8.64
CA ARG A 85 -0.93 -17.52 9.86
C ARG A 85 -1.33 -16.03 9.82
N VAL A 86 -1.30 -15.43 8.65
CA VAL A 86 -1.65 -14.02 8.46
C VAL A 86 -3.17 -13.83 8.44
N SER A 87 -3.64 -12.76 9.06
CA SER A 87 -5.00 -12.23 8.95
C SER A 87 -4.96 -10.70 8.93
N LEU A 88 -6.04 -10.05 8.50
CA LEU A 88 -6.13 -8.60 8.53
C LEU A 88 -5.98 -8.05 9.95
N ALA A 89 -6.66 -8.66 10.93
CA ALA A 89 -6.56 -8.27 12.33
C ALA A 89 -5.13 -8.38 12.88
N GLN A 90 -4.39 -9.43 12.48
CA GLN A 90 -3.00 -9.58 12.88
C GLN A 90 -2.09 -8.51 12.24
N GLN A 91 -2.33 -8.15 10.98
CA GLN A 91 -1.58 -7.06 10.32
C GLN A 91 -1.83 -5.71 10.99
N VAL A 92 -3.05 -5.45 11.44
CA VAL A 92 -3.39 -4.25 12.20
C VAL A 92 -2.66 -4.24 13.55
N ALA A 93 -2.69 -5.33 14.31
CA ALA A 93 -1.99 -5.45 15.59
C ALA A 93 -0.46 -5.34 15.43
N ASP A 94 0.10 -5.89 14.34
CA ASP A 94 1.53 -5.76 14.05
C ASP A 94 1.90 -4.31 13.71
N LEU A 95 1.08 -3.59 12.96
CA LEU A 95 1.31 -2.17 12.69
C LEU A 95 1.25 -1.34 13.97
N GLN A 96 0.31 -1.62 14.89
CA GLN A 96 0.25 -0.96 16.20
C GLN A 96 1.55 -1.14 17.00
N ALA A 97 2.14 -2.34 16.97
CA ALA A 97 3.44 -2.57 17.60
C ALA A 97 4.59 -1.80 16.91
N VAL A 98 4.57 -1.70 15.57
CA VAL A 98 5.55 -0.89 14.82
C VAL A 98 5.38 0.61 15.12
N ILE A 99 4.14 1.10 15.25
CA ILE A 99 3.84 2.48 15.66
C ILE A 99 4.42 2.75 17.05
N ALA A 100 4.13 1.88 18.02
CA ALA A 100 4.65 2.02 19.38
C ALA A 100 6.19 2.03 19.40
N TRP A 101 6.83 1.05 18.76
CA TRP A 101 8.29 0.98 18.65
C TRP A 101 8.90 2.24 18.02
N THR A 102 8.28 2.76 16.95
CA THR A 102 8.76 3.96 16.25
C THR A 102 8.60 5.21 17.12
N ALA A 103 7.43 5.38 17.74
CA ALA A 103 7.14 6.51 18.62
C ALA A 103 8.05 6.52 19.85
N ASP A 104 8.27 5.34 20.47
CA ASP A 104 9.16 5.21 21.63
C ASP A 104 10.63 5.48 21.27
N ARG A 105 11.08 5.05 20.08
CA ARG A 105 12.43 5.30 19.57
C ARG A 105 12.68 6.78 19.25
N THR A 106 11.69 7.48 18.73
CA THR A 106 11.85 8.88 18.28
C THR A 106 11.33 9.89 19.27
N GLN A 107 10.55 9.47 20.29
CA GLN A 107 9.82 10.33 21.24
C GLN A 107 8.90 11.35 20.51
N GLN A 108 8.36 10.94 19.33
CA GLN A 108 7.50 11.76 18.49
C GLN A 108 6.29 10.95 17.99
N ARG A 109 5.21 11.66 17.68
CA ARG A 109 4.04 11.06 17.02
C ARG A 109 4.37 10.72 15.57
N VAL A 110 3.84 9.59 15.09
CA VAL A 110 4.16 9.01 13.80
C VAL A 110 3.16 9.47 12.73
N LEU A 111 3.66 9.81 11.54
CA LEU A 111 2.84 9.93 10.34
C LEU A 111 2.74 8.54 9.68
N LEU A 112 1.53 8.08 9.38
CA LEU A 112 1.31 6.84 8.63
C LEU A 112 1.10 7.16 7.16
N PHE A 113 1.83 6.51 6.29
CA PHE A 113 1.62 6.57 4.85
C PHE A 113 1.20 5.18 4.35
N GLY A 114 -0.10 4.97 4.25
CA GLY A 114 -0.70 3.72 3.81
C GLY A 114 -1.05 3.72 2.33
N ILE A 115 -0.83 2.59 1.65
CA ILE A 115 -1.07 2.42 0.22
C ILE A 115 -2.03 1.24 0.00
N SER A 116 -3.16 1.47 -0.69
CA SER A 116 -4.13 0.42 -1.01
C SER A 116 -4.63 -0.29 0.27
N LEU A 117 -4.52 -1.60 0.38
CA LEU A 117 -4.82 -2.34 1.61
C LEU A 117 -4.00 -1.84 2.81
N GLY A 118 -2.76 -1.39 2.59
CA GLY A 118 -1.96 -0.78 3.64
C GLY A 118 -2.57 0.50 4.21
N ALA A 119 -3.32 1.24 3.40
CA ALA A 119 -4.07 2.40 3.88
C ALA A 119 -5.26 1.98 4.77
N ALA A 120 -5.99 0.92 4.41
CA ALA A 120 -7.03 0.37 5.29
C ALA A 120 -6.46 -0.13 6.62
N ILE A 121 -5.31 -0.84 6.59
CA ILE A 121 -4.60 -1.28 7.78
C ILE A 121 -4.15 -0.08 8.64
N ALA A 122 -3.64 0.99 8.01
CA ALA A 122 -3.22 2.22 8.70
C ALA A 122 -4.40 2.92 9.40
N LEU A 123 -5.56 3.02 8.73
CA LEU A 123 -6.78 3.57 9.31
C LEU A 123 -7.24 2.77 10.54
N LEU A 124 -7.28 1.45 10.42
CA LEU A 124 -7.67 0.56 11.53
C LEU A 124 -6.68 0.62 12.71
N ALA A 125 -5.37 0.65 12.42
CA ALA A 125 -4.35 0.72 13.45
C ALA A 125 -4.36 2.07 14.17
N ALA A 126 -4.54 3.18 13.44
CA ALA A 126 -4.59 4.51 14.00
C ALA A 126 -5.77 4.71 14.98
N ALA A 127 -6.88 4.02 14.80
CA ALA A 127 -8.00 4.05 15.73
C ALA A 127 -7.63 3.54 17.14
N GLY A 128 -6.72 2.55 17.22
CA GLY A 128 -6.20 2.04 18.50
C GLY A 128 -4.98 2.79 19.06
N GLU A 129 -4.32 3.64 18.25
CA GLU A 129 -3.04 4.31 18.57
C GLU A 129 -3.11 5.84 18.40
N SER A 130 -4.26 6.44 18.64
CA SER A 130 -4.51 7.87 18.39
C SER A 130 -3.56 8.82 19.11
N THR A 131 -2.98 8.43 20.25
CA THR A 131 -1.99 9.24 20.99
C THR A 131 -0.61 9.21 20.36
N ARG A 132 -0.26 8.14 19.63
CA ARG A 132 1.04 7.96 18.98
C ARG A 132 1.02 8.32 17.49
N VAL A 133 -0.16 8.37 16.87
CA VAL A 133 -0.31 8.74 15.46
C VAL A 133 -0.62 10.23 15.34
N ARG A 134 0.05 10.91 14.41
CA ARG A 134 -0.13 12.33 14.10
C ARG A 134 -1.24 12.53 13.05
N ALA A 135 -1.13 11.78 11.95
CA ALA A 135 -2.06 11.78 10.83
C ALA A 135 -1.90 10.50 10.00
N VAL A 136 -2.84 10.26 9.11
CA VAL A 136 -2.77 9.16 8.13
C VAL A 136 -2.86 9.74 6.72
N ILE A 137 -1.91 9.42 5.84
CA ILE A 137 -2.03 9.61 4.40
C ILE A 137 -2.54 8.28 3.84
N ALA A 138 -3.75 8.29 3.30
CA ALA A 138 -4.42 7.13 2.74
C ALA A 138 -4.41 7.21 1.21
N ASN A 139 -3.34 6.65 0.59
CA ASN A 139 -3.19 6.62 -0.86
C ASN A 139 -3.99 5.46 -1.46
N SER A 140 -5.00 5.78 -2.26
CA SER A 140 -5.85 4.82 -2.95
C SER A 140 -6.35 3.68 -2.03
N PRO A 141 -7.00 4.01 -0.90
CA PRO A 141 -7.31 3.03 0.14
C PRO A 141 -8.36 2.01 -0.30
N ASP A 142 -8.22 0.77 0.15
CA ASP A 142 -9.27 -0.24 0.11
C ASP A 142 -10.29 0.07 1.23
N LEU A 143 -11.44 0.63 0.88
CA LEU A 143 -12.47 1.02 1.86
C LEU A 143 -13.65 0.05 1.91
N GLN A 144 -14.08 -0.46 0.76
CA GLN A 144 -15.19 -1.41 0.64
C GLN A 144 -14.95 -2.32 -0.57
N THR A 145 -14.39 -3.48 -0.35
CA THR A 145 -13.87 -4.36 -1.43
C THR A 145 -14.95 -4.80 -2.42
N ARG A 146 -16.16 -5.11 -1.93
CA ARG A 146 -17.24 -5.54 -2.83
C ARG A 146 -17.69 -4.45 -3.80
N ALA A 147 -17.79 -3.21 -3.34
CA ALA A 147 -18.13 -2.08 -4.19
C ALA A 147 -16.99 -1.76 -5.17
N ALA A 148 -15.72 -1.84 -4.72
CA ALA A 148 -14.55 -1.70 -5.57
C ALA A 148 -14.51 -2.75 -6.68
N ASP A 149 -14.74 -4.02 -6.35
CA ASP A 149 -14.76 -5.12 -7.33
C ASP A 149 -15.88 -4.95 -8.37
N ALA A 150 -17.08 -4.50 -7.94
CA ALA A 150 -18.18 -4.21 -8.86
C ALA A 150 -17.86 -3.04 -9.81
N ALA A 151 -17.26 -1.97 -9.29
CA ALA A 151 -16.85 -0.81 -10.09
C ALA A 151 -15.76 -1.19 -11.10
N VAL A 152 -14.77 -2.00 -10.68
CA VAL A 152 -13.72 -2.52 -11.55
C VAL A 152 -14.30 -3.41 -12.65
N ASP A 153 -15.25 -4.29 -12.34
CA ASP A 153 -15.88 -5.14 -13.37
C ASP A 153 -16.61 -4.30 -14.42
N ALA A 154 -17.36 -3.29 -13.99
CA ALA A 154 -18.05 -2.36 -14.90
C ALA A 154 -17.06 -1.59 -15.77
N PHE A 155 -16.00 -1.04 -15.17
CA PHE A 155 -14.92 -0.34 -15.87
C PHE A 155 -14.23 -1.23 -16.90
N LEU A 156 -13.82 -2.44 -16.52
CA LEU A 156 -13.13 -3.38 -17.43
C LEU A 156 -14.02 -3.81 -18.59
N ARG A 157 -15.32 -4.10 -18.35
CA ARG A 157 -16.27 -4.46 -19.41
C ARG A 157 -16.41 -3.33 -20.42
N GLU A 158 -16.53 -2.09 -19.96
CA GLU A 158 -16.63 -0.93 -20.83
C GLU A 158 -15.35 -0.70 -21.64
N ARG A 159 -14.18 -0.69 -20.98
CA ARG A 159 -12.88 -0.48 -21.63
C ARG A 159 -12.55 -1.57 -22.65
N VAL A 160 -12.82 -2.84 -22.32
CA VAL A 160 -12.59 -3.97 -23.24
C VAL A 160 -13.52 -3.91 -24.45
N ARG A 161 -14.78 -3.53 -24.24
CA ARG A 161 -15.74 -3.33 -25.33
C ARG A 161 -15.28 -2.21 -26.27
N SER A 162 -14.90 -1.06 -25.73
CA SER A 162 -14.41 0.09 -26.48
C SER A 162 -13.12 -0.21 -27.23
N ALA A 163 -12.19 -0.98 -26.64
CA ALA A 163 -10.94 -1.37 -27.28
C ALA A 163 -11.11 -2.38 -28.42
N GLY A 164 -12.17 -3.18 -28.43
CA GLY A 164 -12.55 -4.11 -29.50
C GLY A 164 -11.54 -5.21 -29.80
N THR A 165 -10.55 -5.46 -28.92
CA THR A 165 -9.48 -6.42 -29.20
C THR A 165 -9.80 -7.83 -28.68
N PRO A 166 -9.66 -8.89 -29.51
CA PRO A 166 -9.95 -10.27 -29.10
C PRO A 166 -9.07 -10.74 -27.92
N ARG A 167 -7.86 -10.20 -27.77
CA ARG A 167 -6.96 -10.51 -26.63
C ARG A 167 -7.59 -10.08 -25.31
N LEU A 168 -8.05 -8.83 -25.23
CA LEU A 168 -8.65 -8.26 -24.01
C LEU A 168 -9.99 -8.93 -23.69
N ALA A 169 -10.81 -9.20 -24.69
CA ALA A 169 -12.07 -9.92 -24.50
C ALA A 169 -11.85 -11.32 -23.89
N ARG A 170 -10.86 -12.06 -24.39
CA ARG A 170 -10.49 -13.38 -23.81
C ARG A 170 -9.90 -13.26 -22.41
N ALA A 171 -9.13 -12.21 -22.12
CA ALA A 171 -8.59 -11.98 -20.80
C ALA A 171 -9.68 -11.65 -19.78
N LEU A 172 -10.66 -10.81 -20.16
CA LEU A 172 -11.82 -10.48 -19.33
C LEU A 172 -12.69 -11.72 -19.07
N ALA A 173 -12.95 -12.54 -20.09
CA ALA A 173 -13.71 -13.79 -19.94
C ALA A 173 -13.02 -14.77 -18.95
N LYS A 174 -11.68 -14.79 -18.92
CA LYS A 174 -10.90 -15.61 -17.96
C LYS A 174 -10.87 -15.02 -16.55
N LEU A 175 -11.12 -13.73 -16.39
CA LEU A 175 -11.20 -13.09 -15.07
C LEU A 175 -12.46 -13.57 -14.33
N GLY A 176 -13.58 -13.71 -15.03
CA GLY A 176 -14.87 -14.06 -14.44
C GLY A 176 -15.60 -12.86 -13.86
N SER A 177 -16.53 -13.12 -12.97
CA SER A 177 -17.33 -12.11 -12.28
C SER A 177 -16.86 -11.89 -10.84
N PRO A 178 -17.02 -10.69 -10.26
CA PRO A 178 -16.73 -10.45 -8.87
C PRO A 178 -17.67 -11.24 -7.92
N PRO A 179 -17.31 -11.45 -6.65
CA PRO A 179 -16.07 -10.97 -6.01
C PRO A 179 -14.84 -11.82 -6.38
N TYR A 180 -13.68 -11.16 -6.47
CA TYR A 180 -12.42 -11.82 -6.86
C TYR A 180 -11.70 -12.39 -5.62
N LEU A 181 -12.12 -13.57 -5.18
CA LEU A 181 -11.72 -14.18 -3.90
C LEU A 181 -10.51 -15.13 -3.98
N ASP A 182 -9.91 -15.29 -5.14
CA ASP A 182 -8.74 -16.15 -5.33
C ASP A 182 -7.55 -15.38 -5.93
N ALA A 183 -6.33 -15.86 -5.64
CA ALA A 183 -5.10 -15.21 -6.06
C ALA A 183 -4.97 -15.08 -7.59
N ARG A 184 -5.57 -16.00 -8.37
CA ARG A 184 -5.51 -15.94 -9.85
C ARG A 184 -6.40 -14.82 -10.38
N SER A 185 -7.62 -14.72 -9.88
CA SER A 185 -8.54 -13.64 -10.26
C SER A 185 -7.98 -12.28 -9.84
N PHE A 186 -7.42 -12.18 -8.63
CA PHE A 186 -6.72 -10.98 -8.17
C PHE A 186 -5.60 -10.55 -9.13
N GLN A 187 -4.73 -11.49 -9.53
CA GLN A 187 -3.63 -11.22 -10.46
C GLN A 187 -4.14 -10.86 -11.87
N ARG A 188 -5.14 -11.58 -12.41
CA ARG A 188 -5.73 -11.28 -13.71
C ARG A 188 -6.36 -9.89 -13.75
N ARG A 189 -7.05 -9.50 -12.68
CA ARG A 189 -7.59 -8.16 -12.50
C ARG A 189 -6.49 -7.11 -12.60
N ALA A 190 -5.39 -7.29 -11.86
CA ALA A 190 -4.25 -6.36 -11.87
C ALA A 190 -3.63 -6.23 -13.28
N VAL A 191 -3.49 -7.34 -14.03
CA VAL A 191 -3.00 -7.33 -15.41
C VAL A 191 -3.90 -6.48 -16.31
N LEU A 192 -5.21 -6.70 -16.26
CA LEU A 192 -6.17 -5.95 -17.08
C LEU A 192 -6.20 -4.46 -16.70
N LEU A 193 -6.17 -4.14 -15.41
CA LEU A 193 -6.12 -2.75 -14.95
C LEU A 193 -4.85 -2.04 -15.42
N THR A 194 -3.72 -2.74 -15.46
CA THR A 194 -2.46 -2.19 -15.99
C THR A 194 -2.56 -1.89 -17.49
N ASP A 195 -3.27 -2.71 -18.27
CA ASP A 195 -3.48 -2.47 -19.71
C ASP A 195 -4.29 -1.16 -19.98
N PHE A 196 -4.92 -0.58 -18.95
CA PHE A 196 -5.73 0.65 -19.02
C PHE A 196 -5.18 1.81 -18.15
N ASP A 197 -3.89 1.80 -17.84
CA ASP A 197 -3.20 2.82 -17.02
C ASP A 197 -3.81 3.03 -15.61
N SER A 198 -4.57 2.06 -15.11
CA SER A 198 -5.27 2.19 -13.83
C SER A 198 -4.38 1.84 -12.62
N ILE A 199 -3.20 1.26 -12.81
CA ILE A 199 -2.27 0.92 -11.71
C ILE A 199 -1.15 1.97 -11.59
N GLU A 200 -0.18 1.99 -12.47
CA GLU A 200 0.87 3.01 -12.61
C GLU A 200 0.92 3.44 -14.07
N ARG A 201 0.78 4.72 -14.34
CA ARG A 201 0.66 5.25 -15.69
C ARG A 201 1.89 4.97 -16.55
N GLY A 202 1.63 4.63 -17.81
CA GLY A 202 2.68 4.36 -18.79
C GLY A 202 3.47 3.08 -18.50
N LYS A 203 3.07 2.28 -17.52
CA LYS A 203 3.70 1.00 -17.20
C LYS A 203 2.91 -0.15 -17.76
N THR A 204 3.61 -1.09 -18.38
CA THR A 204 3.04 -2.41 -18.70
C THR A 204 3.18 -3.34 -17.51
N PHE A 205 2.33 -4.36 -17.42
CA PHE A 205 2.45 -5.38 -16.38
C PHE A 205 3.84 -6.05 -16.35
N ASN A 206 4.42 -6.31 -17.52
CA ASN A 206 5.78 -6.87 -17.61
C ASN A 206 6.85 -5.94 -17.06
N ALA A 207 6.68 -4.62 -17.22
CA ALA A 207 7.58 -3.63 -16.64
C ALA A 207 7.49 -3.63 -15.11
N LEU A 208 6.26 -3.63 -14.55
CA LEU A 208 6.03 -3.73 -13.11
C LEU A 208 6.58 -5.04 -12.53
N LEU A 209 6.31 -6.16 -13.19
CA LEU A 209 6.85 -7.48 -12.79
C LEU A 209 8.38 -7.51 -12.80
N ARG A 210 9.00 -6.92 -13.83
CA ARG A 210 10.48 -6.81 -13.89
C ARG A 210 11.03 -5.95 -12.76
N GLU A 211 10.40 -4.81 -12.45
CA GLU A 211 10.80 -3.96 -11.32
C GLU A 211 10.70 -4.73 -9.99
N LEU A 212 9.60 -5.44 -9.76
CA LEU A 212 9.40 -6.30 -8.60
C LEU A 212 10.51 -7.34 -8.48
N LEU A 213 10.75 -8.13 -9.53
CA LEU A 213 11.74 -9.21 -9.50
C LEU A 213 13.17 -8.69 -9.33
N VAL A 214 13.55 -7.62 -10.02
CA VAL A 214 14.87 -7.00 -9.87
C VAL A 214 15.05 -6.42 -8.48
N GLY A 215 14.02 -5.76 -7.92
CA GLY A 215 14.02 -5.26 -6.56
C GLY A 215 14.19 -6.38 -5.52
N MET A 216 13.41 -7.45 -5.65
CA MET A 216 13.51 -8.63 -4.79
C MET A 216 14.90 -9.28 -4.84
N LEU A 217 15.45 -9.49 -6.03
CA LEU A 217 16.79 -10.07 -6.21
C LEU A 217 17.87 -9.24 -5.53
N LYS A 218 17.78 -7.91 -5.61
CA LYS A 218 18.75 -6.99 -4.97
C LYS A 218 18.62 -6.98 -3.45
N THR A 219 17.41 -7.13 -2.94
CA THR A 219 17.12 -7.00 -1.50
C THR A 219 17.26 -8.32 -0.76
N TYR A 220 16.73 -9.41 -1.34
CA TYR A 220 16.65 -10.72 -0.66
C TYR A 220 17.57 -11.79 -1.24
N GLY A 221 18.28 -11.50 -2.35
CA GLY A 221 19.04 -12.49 -3.10
C GLY A 221 18.14 -13.52 -3.79
N ILE A 222 18.73 -14.54 -4.42
CA ILE A 222 17.96 -15.54 -5.19
C ILE A 222 17.03 -16.36 -4.28
N VAL A 223 17.58 -16.95 -3.22
CA VAL A 223 16.82 -17.82 -2.31
C VAL A 223 15.71 -17.05 -1.60
N GLY A 224 16.01 -15.84 -1.10
CA GLY A 224 15.04 -14.97 -0.46
C GLY A 224 13.94 -14.52 -1.43
N SER A 225 14.26 -14.24 -2.69
CA SER A 225 13.26 -13.87 -3.71
C SER A 225 12.28 -15.00 -4.00
N VAL A 226 12.78 -16.23 -4.14
CA VAL A 226 11.91 -17.42 -4.32
C VAL A 226 11.00 -17.59 -3.11
N ARG A 227 11.53 -17.41 -1.91
CA ARG A 227 10.74 -17.47 -0.67
C ARG A 227 9.69 -16.36 -0.65
N ALA A 228 10.06 -15.11 -0.92
CA ALA A 228 9.17 -13.97 -0.93
C ALA A 228 8.00 -14.14 -1.93
N LEU A 229 8.27 -14.67 -3.13
CA LEU A 229 7.22 -14.96 -4.12
C LEU A 229 6.26 -16.06 -3.67
N ARG A 230 6.76 -17.12 -3.04
CA ARG A 230 5.91 -18.19 -2.45
C ARG A 230 5.06 -17.64 -1.32
N ASN A 231 5.67 -16.87 -0.43
CA ASN A 231 4.99 -16.23 0.68
C ASN A 231 3.91 -15.27 0.20
N MET A 232 4.19 -14.45 -0.82
CA MET A 232 3.21 -13.54 -1.43
C MET A 232 1.95 -14.29 -1.87
N SER A 233 2.10 -15.41 -2.57
CA SER A 233 0.95 -16.23 -2.99
C SER A 233 0.20 -16.81 -1.79
N ALA A 234 0.89 -17.29 -0.75
CA ALA A 234 0.29 -17.85 0.45
C ALA A 234 -0.49 -16.79 1.25
N VAL A 235 0.12 -15.60 1.46
CA VAL A 235 -0.52 -14.47 2.15
C VAL A 235 -1.75 -14.00 1.37
N GLN A 236 -1.66 -13.85 0.04
CA GLN A 236 -2.80 -13.51 -0.79
C GLN A 236 -3.95 -14.49 -0.60
N SER A 237 -3.68 -15.80 -0.72
CA SER A 237 -4.72 -16.83 -0.56
C SER A 237 -5.37 -16.81 0.83
N ARG A 238 -4.64 -16.44 1.88
CA ARG A 238 -5.17 -16.37 3.25
C ARG A 238 -5.98 -15.10 3.50
N MET A 239 -5.50 -13.96 3.01
CA MET A 239 -6.09 -12.66 3.34
C MET A 239 -7.25 -12.27 2.44
N LEU A 240 -7.41 -12.85 1.25
CA LEU A 240 -8.46 -12.44 0.31
C LEU A 240 -9.87 -12.54 0.90
N THR A 241 -10.14 -13.51 1.79
CA THR A 241 -11.43 -13.61 2.49
C THR A 241 -11.63 -12.44 3.44
N ASP A 242 -10.62 -12.07 4.23
CA ASP A 242 -10.68 -10.94 5.16
C ASP A 242 -10.85 -9.63 4.39
N VAL A 243 -10.06 -9.47 3.29
CA VAL A 243 -10.13 -8.29 2.41
C VAL A 243 -11.50 -8.19 1.74
N ALA A 244 -12.08 -9.31 1.30
CA ALA A 244 -13.42 -9.31 0.70
C ALA A 244 -14.53 -8.92 1.68
N ALA A 245 -14.31 -9.09 2.98
CA ALA A 245 -15.21 -8.68 4.04
C ALA A 245 -14.99 -7.22 4.49
N LEU A 246 -13.95 -6.55 3.97
CA LEU A 246 -13.62 -5.18 4.37
C LEU A 246 -14.71 -4.20 3.92
N ASP A 247 -15.27 -3.49 4.90
CA ASP A 247 -16.27 -2.43 4.71
C ASP A 247 -16.07 -1.34 5.77
N LEU A 248 -15.16 -0.42 5.50
CA LEU A 248 -14.86 0.72 6.38
C LEU A 248 -15.84 1.87 6.18
N LEU A 249 -16.70 1.84 5.15
CA LEU A 249 -17.70 2.86 4.93
C LEU A 249 -18.94 2.62 5.79
N SER A 250 -19.39 1.36 5.90
CA SER A 250 -20.51 0.98 6.77
C SER A 250 -20.06 0.85 8.24
N HIS A 251 -18.80 0.57 8.49
CA HIS A 251 -18.21 0.39 9.81
C HIS A 251 -16.93 1.23 9.95
N PRO A 252 -17.06 2.57 9.98
CA PRO A 252 -15.89 3.43 10.01
C PRO A 252 -15.12 3.30 11.32
N PRO A 253 -13.76 3.25 11.25
CA PRO A 253 -12.94 3.28 12.45
C PRO A 253 -13.10 4.64 13.17
N ALA A 254 -13.17 4.61 14.51
CA ALA A 254 -13.24 5.83 15.31
C ALA A 254 -11.85 6.51 15.35
N LEU A 255 -11.65 7.50 14.49
CA LEU A 255 -10.40 8.25 14.35
C LEU A 255 -10.52 9.65 14.96
N SER A 256 -9.56 10.03 15.80
CA SER A 256 -9.42 11.38 16.33
C SER A 256 -8.31 12.18 15.62
N VAL A 257 -7.60 11.55 14.69
CA VAL A 257 -6.50 12.16 13.92
C VAL A 257 -6.96 12.47 12.49
N PRO A 258 -6.39 13.50 11.83
CA PRO A 258 -6.71 13.79 10.44
C PRO A 258 -6.29 12.66 9.51
N VAL A 259 -7.08 12.48 8.44
CA VAL A 259 -6.79 11.56 7.33
C VAL A 259 -6.72 12.35 6.03
N HIS A 260 -5.65 12.18 5.30
CA HIS A 260 -5.47 12.78 3.98
C HIS A 260 -5.67 11.70 2.90
N PHE A 261 -6.88 11.64 2.35
CA PHE A 261 -7.21 10.72 1.26
C PHE A 261 -6.64 11.23 -0.06
N VAL A 262 -5.94 10.36 -0.78
CA VAL A 262 -5.33 10.66 -2.08
C VAL A 262 -5.78 9.62 -3.09
N PHE A 263 -6.50 10.04 -4.12
CA PHE A 263 -7.05 9.17 -5.17
C PHE A 263 -6.52 9.55 -6.53
N GLY A 264 -6.10 8.57 -7.31
CA GLY A 264 -5.79 8.78 -8.73
C GLY A 264 -7.07 8.85 -9.56
N GLU A 265 -7.15 9.82 -10.46
CA GLU A 265 -8.34 10.00 -11.31
C GLU A 265 -8.60 8.79 -12.24
N GLN A 266 -7.55 8.05 -12.59
CA GLN A 266 -7.62 6.86 -13.45
C GLN A 266 -7.67 5.55 -12.65
N ASP A 267 -7.69 5.62 -11.31
CA ASP A 267 -7.76 4.46 -10.44
C ASP A 267 -9.17 3.85 -10.42
N ALA A 268 -9.37 2.77 -11.16
CA ALA A 268 -10.64 2.06 -11.18
C ALA A 268 -10.96 1.32 -9.87
N LEU A 269 -9.95 0.99 -9.04
CA LEU A 269 -10.13 0.31 -7.76
C LEU A 269 -10.81 1.21 -6.72
N THR A 270 -10.57 2.51 -6.79
CA THR A 270 -11.13 3.48 -5.84
C THR A 270 -12.20 4.37 -6.45
N ALA A 271 -12.54 4.18 -7.73
CA ALA A 271 -13.53 5.00 -8.44
C ALA A 271 -14.88 5.12 -7.71
N ALA A 272 -15.32 4.05 -7.02
CA ALA A 272 -16.56 4.04 -6.24
C ALA A 272 -16.52 4.96 -5.00
N PHE A 273 -15.33 5.39 -4.55
CA PHE A 273 -15.12 6.12 -3.29
C PHE A 273 -14.69 7.58 -3.49
N MET A 274 -14.52 8.02 -4.73
CA MET A 274 -14.04 9.36 -5.06
C MET A 274 -15.11 10.46 -4.85
N SER A 275 -16.22 10.16 -4.19
CA SER A 275 -17.20 11.17 -3.78
C SER A 275 -16.64 12.00 -2.62
N GLY A 276 -16.87 13.31 -2.62
CA GLY A 276 -16.34 14.24 -1.62
C GLY A 276 -16.86 14.06 -0.18
N GLU A 277 -17.57 12.97 0.11
CA GLU A 277 -18.22 12.68 1.41
C GLU A 277 -17.30 11.95 2.42
N LEU A 278 -16.20 11.36 1.98
CA LEU A 278 -15.29 10.57 2.84
C LEU A 278 -14.79 11.32 4.08
N PRO A 279 -14.41 12.61 4.01
CA PRO A 279 -13.98 13.36 5.20
C PRO A 279 -15.02 13.45 6.30
N GLY A 280 -16.31 13.33 5.96
CA GLY A 280 -17.42 13.29 6.91
C GLY A 280 -17.69 11.91 7.51
N VAL A 281 -17.10 10.84 6.93
CA VAL A 281 -17.34 9.45 7.33
C VAL A 281 -16.16 8.86 8.09
N ILE A 282 -14.93 9.07 7.58
CA ILE A 282 -13.70 8.48 8.14
C ILE A 282 -12.69 9.58 8.39
N GLY A 283 -12.25 9.74 9.64
CA GLY A 283 -11.17 10.63 10.03
C GLY A 283 -11.59 11.64 11.11
N GLY A 284 -10.57 12.22 11.76
CA GLY A 284 -10.74 13.29 12.74
C GLY A 284 -10.76 14.68 12.10
N PRO A 285 -10.78 15.74 12.93
CA PRO A 285 -10.72 17.12 12.45
C PRO A 285 -9.51 17.37 11.54
N GLY A 286 -9.71 18.12 10.47
CA GLY A 286 -8.66 18.41 9.47
C GLY A 286 -8.52 17.35 8.38
N THR A 287 -9.40 16.34 8.35
CA THR A 287 -9.42 15.34 7.27
C THR A 287 -9.71 15.98 5.92
N THR A 288 -8.99 15.54 4.90
CA THR A 288 -9.10 16.04 3.51
C THR A 288 -9.18 14.88 2.52
N ALA A 289 -9.72 15.16 1.34
CA ALA A 289 -9.68 14.24 0.20
C ALA A 289 -9.27 15.00 -1.06
N VAL A 290 -8.31 14.45 -1.80
CA VAL A 290 -7.82 15.02 -3.05
C VAL A 290 -7.89 14.01 -4.17
N ARG A 291 -8.38 14.47 -5.33
CA ARG A 291 -8.38 13.74 -6.58
C ARG A 291 -7.21 14.23 -7.43
N VAL A 292 -6.33 13.33 -7.80
CA VAL A 292 -5.07 13.66 -8.49
C VAL A 292 -5.23 13.34 -9.97
N PRO A 293 -5.25 14.35 -10.84
CA PRO A 293 -5.34 14.15 -12.27
C PRO A 293 -4.09 13.43 -12.78
N GLU A 294 -4.27 12.70 -13.86
CA GLU A 294 -3.20 11.94 -14.50
C GLU A 294 -2.48 10.94 -13.57
N ALA A 295 -3.17 10.31 -12.65
CA ALA A 295 -2.64 9.28 -11.75
C ALA A 295 -3.54 8.04 -11.71
N GLY A 296 -2.93 6.87 -11.65
CA GLY A 296 -3.58 5.58 -11.39
C GLY A 296 -3.62 5.27 -9.89
N HIS A 297 -3.65 3.98 -9.55
CA HIS A 297 -3.70 3.48 -8.18
C HIS A 297 -2.44 3.82 -7.37
N LEU A 298 -1.27 3.83 -8.02
CA LEU A 298 0.00 4.18 -7.38
C LEU A 298 0.29 5.67 -7.52
N VAL A 299 -0.61 6.52 -7.00
CA VAL A 299 -0.51 7.99 -7.08
C VAL A 299 0.87 8.48 -6.64
N HIS A 300 1.41 7.90 -5.58
CA HIS A 300 2.72 8.25 -5.03
C HIS A 300 3.89 8.05 -6.01
N PHE A 301 3.72 7.23 -7.04
CA PHE A 301 4.71 7.08 -8.11
C PHE A 301 4.36 7.89 -9.35
N ASP A 302 3.08 8.10 -9.64
CA ASP A 302 2.65 8.92 -10.77
C ASP A 302 2.82 10.42 -10.49
N ARG A 303 2.43 10.85 -9.29
CA ARG A 303 2.45 12.25 -8.83
C ARG A 303 3.08 12.34 -7.42
N PRO A 304 4.39 12.06 -7.29
CA PRO A 304 5.10 12.12 -6.01
C PRO A 304 5.05 13.51 -5.37
N ASP A 305 5.00 14.57 -6.16
CA ASP A 305 4.87 15.95 -5.72
C ASP A 305 3.65 16.21 -4.83
N VAL A 306 2.51 15.60 -5.16
CA VAL A 306 1.27 15.73 -4.38
C VAL A 306 1.42 15.04 -3.02
N VAL A 307 1.94 13.82 -3.00
CA VAL A 307 2.11 13.07 -1.76
C VAL A 307 3.15 13.71 -0.84
N GLN A 308 4.25 14.24 -1.40
CA GLN A 308 5.27 14.99 -0.66
C GLN A 308 4.65 16.23 0.01
N ALA A 309 3.91 17.07 -0.75
CA ALA A 309 3.28 18.27 -0.23
C ALA A 309 2.30 17.96 0.92
N ILE A 310 1.52 16.88 0.80
CA ILE A 310 0.62 16.42 1.88
C ILE A 310 1.43 15.99 3.10
N ALA A 311 2.49 15.20 2.92
CA ALA A 311 3.31 14.71 4.03
C ALA A 311 4.00 15.86 4.80
N GLU A 312 4.44 16.91 4.11
CA GLU A 312 5.07 18.09 4.73
C GLU A 312 4.09 18.91 5.60
N THR A 313 2.78 18.85 5.29
CA THR A 313 1.74 19.63 5.98
C THR A 313 0.91 18.81 6.98
N ALA A 314 1.00 17.48 6.97
CA ALA A 314 0.21 16.55 7.78
C ALA A 314 0.70 16.43 9.29
#